data_ad1681288550974c2f54cb7a21664745
#
_entry.id   ad1681288550974c2f54cb7a21664745
#
_cell.length_a   1.000
_cell.length_b   1.000
_cell.length_c   1.000
_cell.angle_alpha   90.00
_cell.angle_beta   90.00
_cell.angle_gamma   90.00
#
_symmetry.space_group_name_H-M   'P 1'
#
loop_
_entity.id
_entity.type
_entity.pdbx_description
1 polymer ?
#
loop_
_entity_poly.entity_id
_entity_poly.type
_entity_poly.pdbx_seq_one_letter_code
_entity_poly.pdbx_strand_id
1 'polypeptide(L)'
;MRVSHRPVAGLILLVLTATIAARTFAQEAADHTTDHMGQHGVGHAEMHDVYKAWHPPDNPKTSCCNNADCRPTRAYVDDNGTWRAWNGLFWLPVPPDRVLPTDFAGDGRSHLCESAGHVYCFTPAPPRS
;
A
#
# COMPACT_ATOMS: atom_id res chain seq x y z
N MET A 1 80.59 12.25 13.21
CA MET A 1 79.22 11.71 13.44
C MET A 1 78.31 12.38 12.47
N ARG A 2 77.77 11.61 11.47
CA ARG A 2 76.80 12.13 10.46
C ARG A 2 75.42 11.54 10.82
N VAL A 3 74.48 12.39 11.18
CA VAL A 3 73.13 12.07 11.41
C VAL A 3 72.39 12.08 10.09
N SER A 4 71.91 10.92 9.66
CA SER A 4 71.14 10.77 8.41
C SER A 4 69.66 10.97 8.72
N HIS A 5 69.08 12.06 8.21
CA HIS A 5 67.64 12.26 8.23
C HIS A 5 67.01 11.54 7.02
N ARG A 6 66.19 10.52 7.29
CA ARG A 6 65.32 9.89 6.28
C ARG A 6 64.01 10.66 6.22
N PRO A 7 63.49 10.98 5.05
CA PRO A 7 62.21 11.69 4.91
C PRO A 7 61.05 10.70 5.11
N VAL A 8 60.17 11.00 6.06
CA VAL A 8 58.89 10.34 6.26
C VAL A 8 57.85 11.08 5.37
N ALA A 9 57.90 10.85 4.07
CA ALA A 9 57.00 11.48 3.12
C ALA A 9 56.30 10.44 2.24
N GLY A 10 55.58 9.50 2.84
CA GLY A 10 54.94 8.45 2.04
C GLY A 10 53.61 7.93 2.56
N LEU A 11 53.09 8.42 3.68
CA LEU A 11 51.95 7.78 4.33
C LEU A 11 50.67 8.63 4.43
N ILE A 12 50.60 9.80 3.78
CA ILE A 12 49.41 10.68 3.89
C ILE A 12 48.52 10.66 2.65
N LEU A 13 48.92 10.01 1.55
CA LEU A 13 48.19 10.09 0.29
C LEU A 13 47.20 8.92 0.06
N LEU A 14 47.10 7.94 0.97
CA LEU A 14 46.31 6.74 0.80
C LEU A 14 44.98 6.71 1.61
N VAL A 15 44.72 7.74 2.40
CA VAL A 15 43.50 7.80 3.24
C VAL A 15 42.40 8.70 2.64
N LEU A 16 42.71 9.51 1.61
CA LEU A 16 41.72 10.46 1.04
C LEU A 16 40.89 9.93 -0.13
N THR A 17 41.15 8.73 -0.65
CA THR A 17 40.43 8.20 -1.79
C THR A 17 39.29 7.21 -1.43
N ALA A 18 39.19 6.80 -0.16
CA ALA A 18 38.16 5.83 0.26
C ALA A 18 36.84 6.45 0.72
N THR A 19 36.74 7.77 0.83
CA THR A 19 35.55 8.43 1.39
C THR A 19 34.55 8.99 0.36
N ILE A 20 34.87 8.91 -0.93
CA ILE A 20 33.97 9.47 -1.99
C ILE A 20 33.04 8.40 -2.59
N ALA A 21 33.36 7.12 -2.47
CA ALA A 21 32.56 6.05 -3.07
C ALA A 21 31.33 5.59 -2.25
N ALA A 22 31.18 6.05 -1.00
CA ALA A 22 30.09 5.59 -0.12
C ALA A 22 28.85 6.51 -0.11
N ARG A 23 28.85 7.59 -0.88
CA ARG A 23 27.71 8.54 -0.88
C ARG A 23 26.79 8.46 -2.08
N THR A 24 27.08 7.66 -3.08
CA THR A 24 26.26 7.58 -4.30
C THR A 24 25.23 6.47 -4.29
N PHE A 25 25.26 5.52 -3.34
CA PHE A 25 24.25 4.44 -3.26
C PHE A 25 23.09 4.72 -2.32
N ALA A 26 23.11 5.81 -1.55
CA ALA A 26 22.04 6.14 -0.61
C ALA A 26 21.03 7.15 -1.16
N GLN A 27 21.24 7.70 -2.35
CA GLN A 27 20.41 8.77 -2.90
C GLN A 27 19.40 8.29 -3.95
N GLU A 28 19.58 7.09 -4.49
CA GLU A 28 18.65 6.54 -5.50
C GLU A 28 17.45 5.79 -4.89
N ALA A 29 17.50 5.46 -3.60
CA ALA A 29 16.40 4.79 -2.90
C ALA A 29 15.38 5.76 -2.27
N ALA A 30 15.62 7.09 -2.31
CA ALA A 30 14.79 8.06 -1.61
C ALA A 30 13.80 8.81 -2.52
N ASP A 31 13.85 8.62 -3.84
CA ASP A 31 13.02 9.41 -4.78
C ASP A 31 11.81 8.66 -5.34
N HIS A 32 11.55 7.44 -4.88
CA HIS A 32 10.37 6.66 -5.29
C HIS A 32 9.33 6.41 -4.19
N THR A 33 9.44 7.07 -3.02
CA THR A 33 8.57 6.80 -1.88
C THR A 33 7.71 7.98 -1.42
N THR A 34 7.57 9.04 -2.19
CA THR A 34 6.66 10.14 -1.83
C THR A 34 5.34 10.16 -2.60
N ASP A 35 5.05 9.10 -3.36
CA ASP A 35 3.75 8.99 -4.02
C ASP A 35 2.87 8.02 -3.22
N HIS A 36 2.11 8.56 -2.26
CA HIS A 36 0.88 8.02 -1.65
C HIS A 36 0.84 6.54 -1.20
N MET A 37 1.97 5.83 -1.07
CA MET A 37 1.99 4.42 -0.66
C MET A 37 1.79 4.19 0.85
N GLY A 38 1.67 5.22 1.65
CA GLY A 38 1.59 5.11 3.11
C GLY A 38 0.19 4.95 3.69
N GLN A 39 -0.88 5.06 2.90
CA GLN A 39 -2.24 5.08 3.42
C GLN A 39 -3.18 4.02 2.82
N HIS A 40 -2.73 3.24 1.86
CA HIS A 40 -3.58 2.30 1.15
C HIS A 40 -3.07 0.87 1.28
N GLY A 41 -3.95 -0.07 1.60
CA GLY A 41 -3.62 -1.48 1.81
C GLY A 41 -2.98 -2.16 0.59
N VAL A 42 -2.39 -3.34 0.80
CA VAL A 42 -1.78 -4.14 -0.27
C VAL A 42 -2.77 -4.41 -1.40
N GLY A 43 -2.36 -4.15 -2.65
CA GLY A 43 -3.20 -4.30 -3.85
C GLY A 43 -4.02 -3.05 -4.21
N HIS A 44 -3.97 -1.97 -3.42
CA HIS A 44 -4.68 -0.72 -3.74
C HIS A 44 -4.13 -0.06 -5.01
N ALA A 45 -2.81 0.06 -5.13
CA ALA A 45 -2.17 0.79 -6.23
C ALA A 45 -2.53 0.22 -7.61
N GLU A 46 -2.63 -1.10 -7.72
CA GLU A 46 -2.98 -1.79 -8.97
C GLU A 46 -4.43 -1.53 -9.41
N MET A 47 -5.32 -1.25 -8.46
CA MET A 47 -6.75 -1.10 -8.66
C MET A 47 -7.25 0.34 -8.39
N HIS A 48 -6.34 1.28 -8.19
CA HIS A 48 -6.68 2.64 -7.78
C HIS A 48 -7.71 3.32 -8.70
N ASP A 49 -7.54 3.21 -10.03
CA ASP A 49 -8.46 3.83 -10.99
C ASP A 49 -9.86 3.20 -10.94
N VAL A 50 -9.93 1.90 -10.63
CA VAL A 50 -11.20 1.19 -10.43
C VAL A 50 -11.88 1.69 -9.15
N TYR A 51 -11.16 1.73 -8.03
CA TYR A 51 -11.72 2.17 -6.74
C TYR A 51 -12.14 3.64 -6.74
N LYS A 52 -11.41 4.48 -7.48
CA LYS A 52 -11.72 5.90 -7.61
C LYS A 52 -13.10 6.14 -8.23
N ALA A 53 -13.53 5.24 -9.12
CA ALA A 53 -14.83 5.32 -9.78
C ALA A 53 -15.98 4.75 -8.92
N TRP A 54 -15.68 4.10 -7.78
CA TRP A 54 -16.69 3.53 -6.90
C TRP A 54 -17.29 4.59 -5.99
N HIS A 55 -18.60 4.50 -5.79
CA HIS A 55 -19.35 5.40 -4.92
C HIS A 55 -20.21 4.59 -3.96
N PRO A 56 -20.33 4.99 -2.68
CA PRO A 56 -21.29 4.39 -1.78
C PRO A 56 -22.70 4.51 -2.34
N PRO A 57 -23.56 3.48 -2.20
CA PRO A 57 -24.90 3.51 -2.73
C PRO A 57 -25.75 4.70 -2.24
N ASP A 58 -25.51 5.12 -1.00
CA ASP A 58 -26.20 6.24 -0.34
C ASP A 58 -25.56 7.61 -0.61
N ASN A 59 -24.34 7.66 -1.19
CA ASN A 59 -23.63 8.91 -1.45
C ASN A 59 -22.85 8.87 -2.78
N PRO A 60 -23.52 9.06 -3.92
CA PRO A 60 -22.89 8.99 -5.24
C PRO A 60 -21.92 10.14 -5.55
N LYS A 61 -21.84 11.15 -4.67
CA LYS A 61 -20.92 12.28 -4.84
C LYS A 61 -19.54 12.06 -4.23
N THR A 62 -19.39 11.03 -3.39
CA THR A 62 -18.14 10.73 -2.69
C THR A 62 -17.58 9.41 -3.19
N SER A 63 -16.33 9.37 -3.61
CA SER A 63 -15.68 8.12 -3.97
C SER A 63 -15.46 7.23 -2.75
N CYS A 64 -15.62 5.91 -2.90
CA CYS A 64 -15.29 4.92 -1.87
C CYS A 64 -13.81 4.99 -1.45
N CYS A 65 -12.93 5.38 -2.37
CA CYS A 65 -11.49 5.54 -2.14
C CYS A 65 -11.15 6.85 -1.41
N ASN A 66 -12.12 7.75 -1.18
CA ASN A 66 -11.89 9.01 -0.50
C ASN A 66 -11.77 8.77 1.03
N ASN A 67 -10.56 8.89 1.56
CA ASN A 67 -10.20 8.61 2.95
C ASN A 67 -10.38 7.15 3.41
N ALA A 68 -10.43 6.19 2.46
CA ALA A 68 -10.56 4.77 2.76
C ALA A 68 -9.47 3.95 2.07
N ASP A 69 -9.03 2.88 2.72
CA ASP A 69 -8.18 1.85 2.12
C ASP A 69 -9.05 0.89 1.34
N CYS A 70 -8.92 0.91 0.01
CA CYS A 70 -9.57 -0.06 -0.86
C CYS A 70 -8.58 -1.15 -1.26
N ARG A 71 -8.98 -2.42 -1.16
CA ARG A 71 -8.12 -3.57 -1.50
C ARG A 71 -8.92 -4.82 -1.80
N PRO A 72 -8.34 -5.77 -2.55
CA PRO A 72 -8.87 -7.12 -2.63
C PRO A 72 -8.92 -7.74 -1.24
N THR A 73 -9.97 -8.52 -0.97
CA THR A 73 -10.16 -9.14 0.34
C THR A 73 -10.80 -10.51 0.25
N ARG A 74 -10.72 -11.26 1.36
CA ARG A 74 -11.52 -12.46 1.59
C ARG A 74 -12.86 -12.04 2.18
N ALA A 75 -13.94 -12.71 1.76
CA ALA A 75 -15.25 -12.44 2.30
C ALA A 75 -16.09 -13.74 2.34
N TYR A 76 -17.09 -13.75 3.21
CA TYR A 76 -18.09 -14.79 3.29
C TYR A 76 -19.40 -14.22 3.84
N VAL A 77 -20.49 -14.94 3.65
CA VAL A 77 -21.77 -14.61 4.28
C VAL A 77 -21.90 -15.46 5.55
N ASP A 78 -22.18 -14.83 6.68
CA ASP A 78 -22.40 -15.52 7.93
C ASP A 78 -23.80 -16.14 8.01
N ASP A 79 -24.08 -16.89 9.12
CA ASP A 79 -25.35 -17.60 9.32
C ASP A 79 -26.56 -16.66 9.40
N ASN A 80 -26.35 -15.37 9.62
CA ASN A 80 -27.41 -14.35 9.64
C ASN A 80 -27.61 -13.67 8.27
N GLY A 81 -26.90 -14.12 7.23
CA GLY A 81 -26.96 -13.52 5.91
C GLY A 81 -26.16 -12.23 5.76
N THR A 82 -25.28 -11.90 6.73
CA THR A 82 -24.46 -10.69 6.68
C THR A 82 -23.10 -10.98 6.05
N TRP A 83 -22.68 -10.17 5.10
CA TRP A 83 -21.33 -10.24 4.58
C TRP A 83 -20.30 -9.93 5.65
N ARG A 84 -19.25 -10.74 5.70
CA ARG A 84 -18.04 -10.53 6.52
C ARG A 84 -16.87 -10.36 5.58
N ALA A 85 -16.16 -9.25 5.71
CA ALA A 85 -14.97 -8.95 4.91
C ALA A 85 -13.73 -8.83 5.80
N TRP A 86 -12.62 -9.39 5.36
CA TRP A 86 -11.36 -9.38 6.11
C TRP A 86 -10.59 -8.09 5.91
N ASN A 87 -10.32 -7.33 6.97
CA ASN A 87 -9.58 -6.08 6.87
C ASN A 87 -8.05 -6.21 7.09
N GLY A 88 -7.56 -7.43 7.24
CA GLY A 88 -6.15 -7.71 7.57
C GLY A 88 -5.94 -8.11 9.04
N LEU A 89 -6.86 -7.73 9.94
CA LEU A 89 -6.79 -8.00 11.36
C LEU A 89 -7.99 -8.80 11.88
N PHE A 90 -9.19 -8.46 11.42
CA PHE A 90 -10.44 -9.12 11.84
C PHE A 90 -11.50 -9.07 10.75
N TRP A 91 -12.57 -9.84 10.95
CA TRP A 91 -13.72 -9.89 10.05
C TRP A 91 -14.69 -8.77 10.38
N LEU A 92 -14.81 -7.80 9.47
CA LEU A 92 -15.76 -6.69 9.59
C LEU A 92 -17.15 -7.14 9.11
N PRO A 93 -18.21 -6.82 9.83
CA PRO A 93 -19.55 -6.88 9.28
C PRO A 93 -19.73 -5.81 8.22
N VAL A 94 -20.24 -6.19 7.06
CA VAL A 94 -20.53 -5.26 5.98
C VAL A 94 -22.00 -4.85 6.06
N PRO A 95 -22.29 -3.55 6.25
CA PRO A 95 -23.67 -3.07 6.20
C PRO A 95 -24.29 -3.33 4.82
N PRO A 96 -25.56 -3.74 4.71
CA PRO A 96 -26.21 -4.02 3.42
C PRO A 96 -26.20 -2.84 2.44
N ASP A 97 -26.29 -1.61 2.96
CA ASP A 97 -26.23 -0.36 2.19
C ASP A 97 -24.85 0.00 1.68
N ARG A 98 -23.83 -0.80 2.02
CA ARG A 98 -22.44 -0.64 1.55
C ARG A 98 -22.04 -1.69 0.51
N VAL A 99 -22.95 -2.60 0.18
CA VAL A 99 -22.70 -3.68 -0.77
C VAL A 99 -22.95 -3.17 -2.20
N LEU A 100 -21.90 -3.15 -3.01
CA LEU A 100 -21.94 -2.86 -4.44
C LEU A 100 -22.31 -4.12 -5.25
N PRO A 101 -22.62 -3.99 -6.55
CA PRO A 101 -22.86 -5.14 -7.41
C PRO A 101 -21.71 -6.15 -7.36
N THR A 102 -22.07 -7.43 -7.52
CA THR A 102 -21.12 -8.54 -7.57
C THR A 102 -20.10 -8.33 -8.70
N ASP A 103 -18.82 -8.64 -8.40
CA ASP A 103 -17.69 -8.51 -9.33
C ASP A 103 -17.58 -7.12 -9.97
N PHE A 104 -17.89 -6.08 -9.21
CA PHE A 104 -17.81 -4.71 -9.71
C PHE A 104 -16.39 -4.28 -10.11
N ALA A 105 -15.37 -4.95 -9.58
CA ALA A 105 -13.97 -4.77 -9.98
C ALA A 105 -13.61 -5.48 -11.29
N GLY A 106 -14.37 -6.52 -11.68
CA GLY A 106 -14.16 -7.30 -12.90
C GLY A 106 -12.98 -8.28 -12.82
N ASP A 107 -12.45 -8.56 -11.62
CA ASP A 107 -11.29 -9.44 -11.43
C ASP A 107 -11.63 -10.75 -10.69
N GLY A 108 -12.91 -10.99 -10.43
CA GLY A 108 -13.39 -12.20 -9.77
C GLY A 108 -13.10 -12.27 -8.27
N ARG A 109 -12.65 -11.19 -7.64
CA ARG A 109 -12.35 -11.10 -6.20
C ARG A 109 -13.36 -10.24 -5.47
N SER A 110 -13.50 -10.45 -4.17
CA SER A 110 -14.16 -9.48 -3.30
C SER A 110 -13.21 -8.33 -2.99
N HIS A 111 -13.76 -7.13 -2.86
CA HIS A 111 -12.99 -5.93 -2.50
C HIS A 111 -13.67 -5.16 -1.38
N LEU A 112 -12.86 -4.54 -0.54
CA LEU A 112 -13.28 -3.78 0.62
C LEU A 112 -12.63 -2.41 0.62
N CYS A 113 -13.42 -1.35 0.78
CA CYS A 113 -12.98 -0.02 1.12
C CYS A 113 -13.38 0.29 2.55
N GLU A 114 -12.39 0.45 3.44
CA GLU A 114 -12.65 0.72 4.86
C GLU A 114 -11.58 1.65 5.45
N SER A 115 -11.90 2.30 6.53
CA SER A 115 -10.95 3.03 7.35
C SER A 115 -11.34 2.89 8.82
N ALA A 116 -10.38 2.53 9.66
CA ALA A 116 -10.57 2.32 11.10
C ALA A 116 -11.78 1.43 11.45
N GLY A 117 -12.04 0.40 10.63
CA GLY A 117 -13.16 -0.53 10.82
C GLY A 117 -14.50 -0.02 10.29
N HIS A 118 -14.58 1.18 9.75
CA HIS A 118 -15.77 1.69 9.06
C HIS A 118 -15.76 1.27 7.61
N VAL A 119 -16.76 0.52 7.17
CA VAL A 119 -16.91 0.07 5.78
C VAL A 119 -17.58 1.17 4.96
N TYR A 120 -16.91 1.64 3.93
CA TYR A 120 -17.45 2.61 2.95
C TYR A 120 -18.09 1.90 1.77
N CYS A 121 -17.43 0.90 1.23
CA CYS A 121 -17.92 0.11 0.10
C CYS A 121 -17.38 -1.31 0.16
N PHE A 122 -18.17 -2.24 -0.34
CA PHE A 122 -17.77 -3.64 -0.49
C PHE A 122 -18.39 -4.20 -1.78
N THR A 123 -17.62 -4.95 -2.55
CA THR A 123 -18.13 -5.74 -3.66
C THR A 123 -17.81 -7.22 -3.43
N PRO A 124 -18.79 -8.11 -3.49
CA PRO A 124 -18.54 -9.54 -3.40
C PRO A 124 -17.93 -10.10 -4.69
N ALA A 125 -17.13 -11.15 -4.55
CA ALA A 125 -16.74 -12.00 -5.68
C ALA A 125 -17.97 -12.70 -6.29
N PRO A 126 -17.92 -13.05 -7.59
CA PRO A 126 -18.97 -13.87 -8.18
C PRO A 126 -19.01 -15.25 -7.51
N PRO A 127 -20.18 -15.91 -7.49
CA PRO A 127 -20.31 -17.28 -7.03
C PRO A 127 -19.35 -18.19 -7.82
N ARG A 128 -18.65 -19.05 -7.13
CA ARG A 128 -17.85 -20.09 -7.80
C ARG A 128 -18.79 -21.18 -8.29
N SER A 129 -18.81 -21.41 -9.60
CA SER A 129 -19.50 -22.53 -10.23
C SER A 129 -18.78 -23.86 -9.98
#